data_5f39dffd565a71cec95503adc9df142e
#
_entry.id   5f39dffd565a71cec95503adc9df142e
#
_cell.length_a   1.000
_cell.length_b   1.000
_cell.length_c   1.000
_cell.angle_alpha   90.00
_cell.angle_beta   90.00
_cell.angle_gamma   90.00
#
_symmetry.space_group_name_H-M   'P 1'
#
loop_
_entity.id
_entity.type
_entity.pdbx_description
1 polymer ?
#
loop_
_entity_poly.entity_id
_entity_poly.type
_entity_poly.pdbx_seq_one_letter_code
_entity_poly.pdbx_strand_id
1 'polypeptide(L)'
;MITDAKEKATLFNEYFTSRCELENVDSPLPNVTVFQNFKHLSNISTSEREVKILLNSVDGSKACGVDGVGNSLIRASADGITNSFLRFITISLSKGIFPSMWKLANVIPIFKKDDRQLKENVRPVSLLISLSKIIEKIVFIRLYNFLLEIHFLNPFQSGFRPGDSTVNQLVFIVHKIYEALEQGKEVRMVSLDISKAFDKVWHKGLLYKLESLGVRDPVLKWIKSYLTGRKQRVIIDGQSSDWREIEAGVPQGSVLGPLLF
;
A
#
# COMPACT_ATOMS: atom_id res chain seq x y z
N MET A 1 -32.31 11.65 2.04
CA MET A 1 -31.12 11.39 2.90
C MET A 1 -31.18 9.93 3.33
N ILE A 2 -30.14 9.12 3.07
CA ILE A 2 -30.10 7.70 3.49
C ILE A 2 -29.80 7.69 4.99
N THR A 3 -30.63 7.02 5.78
CA THR A 3 -30.48 6.90 7.24
C THR A 3 -30.05 5.49 7.65
N ASP A 4 -30.44 4.47 6.92
CA ASP A 4 -30.09 3.07 7.19
C ASP A 4 -28.60 2.80 7.04
N ALA A 5 -28.00 2.12 8.02
CA ALA A 5 -26.56 1.87 8.06
C ALA A 5 -26.09 0.91 6.95
N LYS A 6 -26.91 -0.11 6.61
CA LYS A 6 -26.60 -1.06 5.57
C LYS A 6 -26.67 -0.43 4.19
N GLU A 7 -27.69 0.39 3.94
CA GLU A 7 -27.81 1.14 2.69
C GLU A 7 -26.65 2.12 2.51
N LYS A 8 -26.24 2.84 3.57
CA LYS A 8 -25.05 3.68 3.55
C LYS A 8 -23.80 2.89 3.22
N ALA A 9 -23.60 1.73 3.88
CA ALA A 9 -22.45 0.87 3.65
C ALA A 9 -22.40 0.38 2.19
N THR A 10 -23.55 0.02 1.63
CA THR A 10 -23.66 -0.41 0.23
C THR A 10 -23.32 0.73 -0.73
N LEU A 11 -23.88 1.93 -0.53
CA LEU A 11 -23.59 3.10 -1.34
C LEU A 11 -22.09 3.46 -1.33
N PHE A 12 -21.46 3.46 -0.15
CA PHE A 12 -20.03 3.74 -0.06
C PHE A 12 -19.19 2.65 -0.71
N ASN A 13 -19.58 1.37 -0.59
CA ASN A 13 -18.84 0.29 -1.24
C ASN A 13 -18.91 0.40 -2.77
N GLU A 14 -20.07 0.71 -3.32
CA GLU A 14 -20.25 1.00 -4.75
C GLU A 14 -19.38 2.17 -5.21
N TYR A 15 -19.42 3.25 -4.47
CA TYR A 15 -18.61 4.42 -4.78
C TYR A 15 -17.10 4.15 -4.69
N PHE A 16 -16.64 3.42 -3.68
CA PHE A 16 -15.21 3.12 -3.54
C PHE A 16 -14.72 2.12 -4.59
N THR A 17 -15.52 1.13 -4.95
CA THR A 17 -15.15 0.17 -6.01
C THR A 17 -15.15 0.81 -7.40
N SER A 18 -16.11 1.67 -7.71
CA SER A 18 -16.12 2.38 -9.00
C SER A 18 -14.88 3.27 -9.20
N ARG A 19 -14.24 3.70 -8.13
CA ARG A 19 -12.97 4.46 -8.20
C ARG A 19 -11.78 3.59 -8.60
N CYS A 20 -11.86 2.28 -8.39
CA CYS A 20 -10.83 1.30 -8.72
C CYS A 20 -11.02 0.71 -10.14
N GLU A 21 -11.98 1.19 -10.90
CA GLU A 21 -12.14 0.85 -12.30
C GLU A 21 -11.18 1.69 -13.17
N LEU A 22 -10.55 1.04 -14.14
CA LEU A 22 -9.65 1.69 -15.08
C LEU A 22 -10.38 1.90 -16.41
N GLU A 23 -10.44 3.14 -16.85
CA GLU A 23 -11.09 3.54 -18.13
C GLU A 23 -10.34 2.99 -19.36
N ASN A 24 -9.04 2.71 -19.25
CA ASN A 24 -8.16 2.32 -20.34
C ASN A 24 -7.31 1.09 -19.97
N VAL A 25 -7.95 -0.07 -19.87
CA VAL A 25 -7.27 -1.35 -19.55
C VAL A 25 -6.26 -1.76 -20.62
N ASP A 26 -6.49 -1.33 -21.87
CA ASP A 26 -5.65 -1.62 -23.06
C ASP A 26 -4.62 -0.53 -23.37
N SER A 27 -4.36 0.39 -22.46
CA SER A 27 -3.31 1.39 -22.61
C SER A 27 -1.96 0.72 -22.92
N PRO A 28 -1.13 1.32 -23.80
CA PRO A 28 0.20 0.79 -24.04
C PRO A 28 1.02 0.78 -22.74
N LEU A 29 1.84 -0.25 -22.59
CA LEU A 29 2.72 -0.36 -21.43
C LEU A 29 3.65 0.87 -21.35
N PRO A 30 3.96 1.36 -20.14
CA PRO A 30 4.80 2.54 -19.99
C PRO A 30 6.19 2.30 -20.56
N ASN A 31 6.76 3.30 -21.21
CA ASN A 31 8.17 3.27 -21.56
C ASN A 31 9.00 3.30 -20.25
N VAL A 32 9.58 2.19 -19.91
CA VAL A 32 10.53 2.11 -18.80
C VAL A 32 11.93 2.17 -19.38
N THR A 33 12.70 3.18 -18.98
CA THR A 33 14.13 3.18 -19.26
C THR A 33 14.70 1.92 -18.58
N VAL A 34 15.03 0.91 -19.40
CA VAL A 34 15.66 -0.31 -18.89
C VAL A 34 17.03 0.12 -18.36
N PHE A 35 17.16 0.23 -17.06
CA PHE A 35 18.47 0.33 -16.46
C PHE A 35 19.20 -0.96 -16.80
N GLN A 36 20.35 -0.87 -17.44
CA GLN A 36 21.25 -2.01 -17.60
C GLN A 36 21.79 -2.38 -16.21
N ASN A 37 20.92 -2.99 -15.44
CA ASN A 37 21.22 -3.38 -14.08
C ASN A 37 21.32 -4.91 -14.03
N PHE A 38 22.50 -5.42 -13.68
CA PHE A 38 22.75 -6.86 -13.49
C PHE A 38 22.18 -7.39 -12.17
N LYS A 39 21.64 -6.52 -11.31
CA LYS A 39 21.04 -6.93 -10.04
C LYS A 39 19.59 -7.34 -10.24
N HIS A 40 19.22 -8.45 -9.62
CA HIS A 40 17.85 -8.96 -9.63
C HIS A 40 17.35 -9.22 -8.22
N LEU A 41 16.07 -8.92 -7.97
CA LEU A 41 15.38 -9.33 -6.76
C LEU A 41 14.47 -10.53 -7.09
N SER A 42 15.00 -11.74 -6.92
CA SER A 42 14.28 -13.00 -7.18
C SER A 42 13.94 -13.77 -5.90
N ASN A 43 14.56 -13.43 -4.77
CA ASN A 43 14.30 -14.11 -3.52
C ASN A 43 14.22 -13.13 -2.35
N ILE A 44 13.30 -13.41 -1.44
CA ILE A 44 13.16 -12.70 -0.17
C ILE A 44 13.21 -13.71 0.95
N SER A 45 14.18 -13.56 1.84
CA SER A 45 14.32 -14.35 3.06
C SER A 45 14.12 -13.50 4.30
N THR A 46 13.74 -14.14 5.38
CA THR A 46 13.62 -13.55 6.70
C THR A 46 14.12 -14.53 7.76
N SER A 47 14.42 -14.04 8.95
CA SER A 47 14.89 -14.83 10.07
C SER A 47 13.87 -14.91 11.19
N GLU A 48 13.99 -15.91 12.05
CA GLU A 48 13.17 -16.03 13.25
C GLU A 48 13.22 -14.76 14.11
N ARG A 49 14.42 -14.22 14.30
CA ARG A 49 14.64 -12.97 15.05
C ARG A 49 13.87 -11.80 14.43
N GLU A 50 13.91 -11.63 13.10
CA GLU A 50 13.18 -10.55 12.41
C GLU A 50 11.67 -10.71 12.57
N VAL A 51 11.15 -11.92 12.36
CA VAL A 51 9.73 -12.21 12.52
C VAL A 51 9.27 -11.94 13.97
N LYS A 52 10.03 -12.39 14.97
CA LYS A 52 9.74 -12.13 16.37
C LYS A 52 9.71 -10.64 16.72
N ILE A 53 10.67 -9.87 16.22
CA ILE A 53 10.70 -8.39 16.38
C ILE A 53 9.45 -7.76 15.78
N LEU A 54 9.06 -8.16 14.57
CA LEU A 54 7.89 -7.62 13.89
C LEU A 54 6.59 -7.98 14.61
N LEU A 55 6.44 -9.22 15.10
CA LEU A 55 5.28 -9.65 15.91
C LEU A 55 5.15 -8.83 17.19
N ASN A 56 6.26 -8.55 17.86
CA ASN A 56 6.28 -7.75 19.08
C ASN A 56 6.08 -6.24 18.84
N SER A 57 6.34 -5.75 17.62
CA SER A 57 6.24 -4.33 17.27
C SER A 57 4.83 -3.90 16.87
N VAL A 58 3.87 -4.82 16.75
CA VAL A 58 2.50 -4.44 16.37
C VAL A 58 1.84 -3.57 17.44
N ASP A 59 1.20 -2.49 17.01
CA ASP A 59 0.49 -1.57 17.91
C ASP A 59 -0.83 -2.18 18.37
N GLY A 60 -0.91 -2.52 19.64
CA GLY A 60 -2.08 -3.16 20.26
C GLY A 60 -3.36 -2.33 20.22
N SER A 61 -3.27 -1.01 19.99
CA SER A 61 -4.42 -0.09 19.92
C SER A 61 -5.10 -0.06 18.55
N LYS A 62 -4.46 -0.59 17.50
CA LYS A 62 -5.01 -0.56 16.14
C LYS A 62 -6.12 -1.59 15.94
N ALA A 63 -7.10 -1.21 15.13
CA ALA A 63 -8.21 -2.08 14.76
C ALA A 63 -7.71 -3.34 14.00
N CYS A 64 -8.39 -4.47 14.23
CA CYS A 64 -8.13 -5.74 13.56
C CYS A 64 -8.78 -5.82 12.17
N GLY A 65 -8.31 -6.77 11.37
CA GLY A 65 -8.88 -7.09 10.06
C GLY A 65 -10.16 -7.94 10.16
N VAL A 66 -10.49 -8.59 9.04
CA VAL A 66 -11.68 -9.44 8.91
C VAL A 66 -11.65 -10.71 9.78
N ASP A 67 -10.46 -11.13 10.20
CA ASP A 67 -10.24 -12.29 11.06
C ASP A 67 -10.58 -12.04 12.53
N GLY A 68 -10.80 -10.79 12.92
CA GLY A 68 -11.07 -10.40 14.29
C GLY A 68 -9.89 -10.57 15.26
N VAL A 69 -8.69 -10.90 14.75
CA VAL A 69 -7.50 -11.10 15.58
C VAL A 69 -6.86 -9.76 15.93
N GLY A 70 -6.98 -9.37 17.19
CA GLY A 70 -6.41 -8.12 17.68
C GLY A 70 -4.89 -8.18 17.84
N ASN A 71 -4.24 -7.04 17.60
CA ASN A 71 -2.78 -6.90 17.69
C ASN A 71 -2.22 -7.21 19.09
N SER A 72 -2.98 -6.95 20.16
CA SER A 72 -2.61 -7.31 21.52
C SER A 72 -2.44 -8.82 21.69
N LEU A 73 -3.34 -9.63 21.09
CA LEU A 73 -3.24 -11.08 21.10
C LEU A 73 -2.02 -11.57 20.28
N ILE A 74 -1.79 -10.99 19.09
CA ILE A 74 -0.62 -11.31 18.25
C ILE A 74 0.67 -11.07 19.03
N ARG A 75 0.78 -9.93 19.71
CA ARG A 75 1.95 -9.60 20.51
C ARG A 75 2.12 -10.54 21.71
N ALA A 76 1.04 -10.85 22.41
CA ALA A 76 1.07 -11.77 23.56
C ALA A 76 1.46 -13.20 23.17
N SER A 77 1.10 -13.64 21.95
CA SER A 77 1.41 -14.97 21.43
C SER A 77 2.70 -15.04 20.60
N ALA A 78 3.45 -13.94 20.47
CA ALA A 78 4.59 -13.84 19.55
C ALA A 78 5.60 -14.97 19.71
N ASP A 79 5.97 -15.33 20.94
CA ASP A 79 6.94 -16.40 21.21
C ASP A 79 6.45 -17.77 20.72
N GLY A 80 5.17 -18.06 20.91
CA GLY A 80 4.58 -19.34 20.53
C GLY A 80 4.36 -19.50 19.02
N ILE A 81 4.09 -18.39 18.31
CA ILE A 81 3.74 -18.45 16.88
C ILE A 81 4.92 -18.18 15.95
N THR A 82 6.04 -17.63 16.42
CA THR A 82 7.15 -17.16 15.57
C THR A 82 7.62 -18.22 14.58
N ASN A 83 7.91 -19.44 15.00
CA ASN A 83 8.43 -20.50 14.14
C ASN A 83 7.42 -20.97 13.08
N SER A 84 6.16 -21.15 13.50
CA SER A 84 5.08 -21.52 12.58
C SER A 84 4.81 -20.42 11.56
N PHE A 85 4.85 -19.16 12.00
CA PHE A 85 4.65 -18.03 11.15
C PHE A 85 5.83 -17.79 10.19
N LEU A 86 7.09 -17.98 10.64
CA LEU A 86 8.27 -17.97 9.80
C LEU A 86 8.15 -19.01 8.66
N ARG A 87 7.77 -20.25 9.00
CA ARG A 87 7.54 -21.30 8.00
C ARG A 87 6.47 -20.91 7.00
N PHE A 88 5.37 -20.34 7.48
CA PHE A 88 4.28 -19.84 6.63
C PHE A 88 4.76 -18.74 5.67
N ILE A 89 5.50 -17.73 6.17
CA ILE A 89 6.09 -16.66 5.35
C ILE A 89 7.01 -17.24 4.28
N THR A 90 7.90 -18.16 4.67
CA THR A 90 8.85 -18.80 3.75
C THR A 90 8.13 -19.53 2.61
N ILE A 91 7.08 -20.29 2.92
CA ILE A 91 6.27 -21.00 1.91
C ILE A 91 5.53 -19.99 1.01
N SER A 92 4.94 -18.95 1.57
CA SER A 92 4.23 -17.91 0.81
C SER A 92 5.16 -17.24 -0.21
N LEU A 93 6.34 -16.79 0.24
CA LEU A 93 7.32 -16.10 -0.59
C LEU A 93 7.96 -17.03 -1.64
N SER A 94 8.34 -18.25 -1.27
CA SER A 94 8.96 -19.20 -2.21
C SER A 94 8.00 -19.68 -3.30
N LYS A 95 6.71 -19.81 -2.99
CA LYS A 95 5.68 -20.17 -3.98
C LYS A 95 5.15 -18.97 -4.77
N GLY A 96 5.47 -17.74 -4.38
CA GLY A 96 4.93 -16.54 -4.99
C GLY A 96 3.42 -16.37 -4.77
N ILE A 97 2.90 -16.79 -3.62
CA ILE A 97 1.45 -16.80 -3.32
C ILE A 97 1.17 -15.95 -2.07
N PHE A 98 0.34 -14.92 -2.23
CA PHE A 98 -0.25 -14.18 -1.12
C PHE A 98 -1.56 -14.86 -0.69
N PRO A 99 -1.76 -15.15 0.61
CA PRO A 99 -2.92 -15.90 1.09
C PRO A 99 -4.25 -15.27 0.73
N SER A 100 -5.22 -16.06 0.25
CA SER A 100 -6.51 -15.58 -0.22
C SER A 100 -7.32 -14.87 0.87
N MET A 101 -7.32 -15.38 2.09
CA MET A 101 -7.99 -14.76 3.23
C MET A 101 -7.45 -13.36 3.56
N TRP A 102 -6.18 -13.09 3.25
CA TRP A 102 -5.55 -11.80 3.50
C TRP A 102 -5.84 -10.75 2.40
N LYS A 103 -6.53 -11.15 1.35
CA LYS A 103 -7.01 -10.26 0.28
C LYS A 103 -8.34 -9.59 0.63
N LEU A 104 -8.98 -10.01 1.72
CA LEU A 104 -10.23 -9.45 2.20
C LEU A 104 -9.96 -8.22 3.08
N ALA A 105 -10.74 -7.16 2.88
CA ALA A 105 -10.64 -5.93 3.66
C ALA A 105 -12.02 -5.46 4.14
N ASN A 106 -12.14 -5.17 5.43
CA ASN A 106 -13.20 -4.30 5.92
C ASN A 106 -12.78 -2.85 5.70
N VAL A 107 -13.63 -2.05 5.09
CA VAL A 107 -13.37 -0.64 4.80
C VAL A 107 -14.23 0.23 5.69
N ILE A 108 -13.58 1.17 6.37
CA ILE A 108 -14.26 2.19 7.17
C ILE A 108 -14.22 3.52 6.40
N PRO A 109 -15.38 4.13 6.12
CA PRO A 109 -15.44 5.45 5.51
C PRO A 109 -15.04 6.52 6.55
N ILE A 110 -13.94 7.23 6.29
CA ILE A 110 -13.45 8.31 7.16
C ILE A 110 -13.68 9.65 6.49
N PHE A 111 -14.45 10.51 7.13
CA PHE A 111 -14.66 11.88 6.66
C PHE A 111 -13.34 12.66 6.65
N LYS A 112 -13.08 13.37 5.56
CA LYS A 112 -11.83 14.14 5.36
C LYS A 112 -12.01 15.62 5.73
N LYS A 113 -12.90 16.30 5.03
CA LYS A 113 -13.16 17.75 5.15
C LYS A 113 -14.37 18.12 4.28
N ASP A 114 -14.79 19.37 4.38
CA ASP A 114 -15.84 20.01 3.58
C ASP A 114 -17.26 19.49 3.94
N ASP A 115 -18.14 19.25 3.00
CA ASP A 115 -19.51 18.82 3.24
C ASP A 115 -19.56 17.30 3.53
N ARG A 116 -20.15 16.95 4.69
CA ARG A 116 -20.35 15.54 5.12
C ARG A 116 -21.40 14.79 4.30
N GLN A 117 -22.23 15.49 3.56
CA GLN A 117 -23.26 14.87 2.72
C GLN A 117 -22.70 14.35 1.39
N LEU A 118 -21.49 14.79 1.02
CA LEU A 118 -20.83 14.40 -0.23
C LEU A 118 -19.91 13.21 0.00
N LYS A 119 -20.18 12.10 -0.71
CA LYS A 119 -19.37 10.88 -0.66
C LYS A 119 -17.92 11.08 -1.12
N GLU A 120 -17.66 12.10 -1.93
CA GLU A 120 -16.35 12.52 -2.43
C GLU A 120 -15.42 12.98 -1.29
N ASN A 121 -16.00 13.49 -0.22
CA ASN A 121 -15.28 14.00 0.96
C ASN A 121 -14.95 12.89 1.98
N VAL A 122 -15.17 11.62 1.60
CA VAL A 122 -14.92 10.46 2.44
C VAL A 122 -13.79 9.62 1.87
N ARG A 123 -12.87 9.16 2.74
CA ARG A 123 -11.74 8.28 2.39
C ARG A 123 -12.04 6.84 2.81
N PRO A 124 -11.77 5.84 1.97
CA PRO A 124 -11.79 4.44 2.37
C PRO A 124 -10.53 4.08 3.17
N VAL A 125 -10.68 3.68 4.41
CA VAL A 125 -9.57 3.13 5.20
C VAL A 125 -9.75 1.63 5.32
N SER A 126 -8.83 0.85 4.75
CA SER A 126 -8.87 -0.60 4.75
C SER A 126 -8.32 -1.18 6.05
N LEU A 127 -9.15 -1.90 6.78
CA LEU A 127 -8.75 -2.72 7.92
C LEU A 127 -8.28 -4.08 7.39
N LEU A 128 -6.96 -4.22 7.25
CA LEU A 128 -6.31 -5.42 6.79
C LEU A 128 -5.89 -6.30 7.97
N ILE A 129 -5.80 -7.61 7.72
CA ILE A 129 -5.33 -8.59 8.69
C ILE A 129 -3.91 -8.22 9.16
N SER A 130 -3.71 -8.20 10.47
CA SER A 130 -2.46 -7.69 11.05
C SER A 130 -1.24 -8.54 10.71
N LEU A 131 -1.40 -9.87 10.63
CA LEU A 131 -0.32 -10.76 10.19
C LEU A 131 0.07 -10.52 8.73
N SER A 132 -0.87 -10.08 7.86
CA SER A 132 -0.55 -9.72 6.49
C SER A 132 0.39 -8.53 6.42
N LYS A 133 0.23 -7.55 7.32
CA LYS A 133 1.10 -6.36 7.38
C LYS A 133 2.54 -6.71 7.78
N ILE A 134 2.75 -7.81 8.50
CA ILE A 134 4.09 -8.27 8.87
C ILE A 134 4.82 -8.81 7.64
N ILE A 135 4.18 -9.66 6.82
CA ILE A 135 4.81 -10.14 5.58
C ILE A 135 4.98 -9.00 4.57
N GLU A 136 4.02 -8.09 4.49
CA GLU A 136 4.15 -6.87 3.69
C GLU A 136 5.38 -6.05 4.12
N LYS A 137 5.64 -5.92 5.42
CA LYS A 137 6.80 -5.19 5.95
C LYS A 137 8.13 -5.84 5.56
N ILE A 138 8.21 -7.17 5.59
CA ILE A 138 9.38 -7.93 5.14
C ILE A 138 9.63 -7.66 3.65
N VAL A 139 8.59 -7.78 2.81
CA VAL A 139 8.70 -7.52 1.37
C VAL A 139 9.03 -6.06 1.10
N PHE A 140 8.40 -5.12 1.82
CA PHE A 140 8.69 -3.68 1.73
C PHE A 140 10.18 -3.39 1.93
N ILE A 141 10.76 -3.90 3.02
CA ILE A 141 12.17 -3.63 3.33
C ILE A 141 13.09 -4.13 2.21
N ARG A 142 12.87 -5.34 1.69
CA ARG A 142 13.70 -5.93 0.63
C ARG A 142 13.53 -5.21 -0.71
N LEU A 143 12.28 -4.93 -1.10
CA LEU A 143 12.00 -4.20 -2.33
C LEU A 143 12.51 -2.76 -2.27
N TYR A 144 12.29 -2.07 -1.15
CA TYR A 144 12.77 -0.70 -0.95
C TYR A 144 14.30 -0.61 -1.04
N ASN A 145 15.02 -1.51 -0.35
CA ASN A 145 16.49 -1.55 -0.41
C ASN A 145 16.98 -1.87 -1.83
N PHE A 146 16.34 -2.80 -2.52
CA PHE A 146 16.65 -3.09 -3.93
C PHE A 146 16.47 -1.85 -4.81
N LEU A 147 15.37 -1.11 -4.67
CA LEU A 147 15.13 0.12 -5.43
C LEU A 147 16.12 1.24 -5.11
N LEU A 148 16.61 1.31 -3.85
CA LEU A 148 17.70 2.22 -3.46
C LEU A 148 19.01 1.82 -4.11
N GLU A 149 19.38 0.53 -4.07
CA GLU A 149 20.63 0.02 -4.63
C GLU A 149 20.74 0.24 -6.14
N ILE A 150 19.62 0.22 -6.85
CA ILE A 150 19.58 0.49 -8.30
C ILE A 150 19.36 1.98 -8.61
N HIS A 151 19.37 2.86 -7.60
CA HIS A 151 19.16 4.31 -7.73
C HIS A 151 17.86 4.69 -8.46
N PHE A 152 16.82 3.88 -8.32
CA PHE A 152 15.53 4.10 -9.00
C PHE A 152 14.71 5.21 -8.37
N LEU A 153 14.77 5.33 -7.04
CA LEU A 153 13.93 6.30 -6.33
C LEU A 153 14.48 7.73 -6.49
N ASN A 154 13.59 8.65 -6.88
CA ASN A 154 13.95 10.04 -7.10
C ASN A 154 14.52 10.68 -5.80
N PRO A 155 15.72 11.29 -5.82
CA PRO A 155 16.33 11.89 -4.63
C PRO A 155 15.54 13.09 -4.05
N PHE A 156 14.68 13.71 -4.85
CA PHE A 156 13.84 14.84 -4.42
C PHE A 156 12.47 14.40 -3.86
N GLN A 157 12.19 13.10 -3.83
CA GLN A 157 10.97 12.59 -3.24
C GLN A 157 11.12 12.46 -1.73
N SER A 158 10.35 13.20 -0.95
CA SER A 158 10.26 13.08 0.52
C SER A 158 9.07 12.23 0.97
N GLY A 159 7.97 12.26 0.24
CA GLY A 159 6.77 11.49 0.59
C GLY A 159 7.04 9.99 0.63
N PHE A 160 6.62 9.32 1.73
CA PHE A 160 6.79 7.87 1.95
C PHE A 160 8.23 7.38 1.98
N ARG A 161 9.19 8.27 2.20
CA ARG A 161 10.61 7.94 2.36
C ARG A 161 10.94 7.76 3.85
N PRO A 162 11.47 6.59 4.28
CA PRO A 162 11.94 6.40 5.64
C PRO A 162 13.01 7.43 5.99
N GLY A 163 12.86 8.08 7.15
CA GLY A 163 13.82 9.09 7.64
C GLY A 163 13.63 10.49 7.06
N ASP A 164 12.67 10.70 6.15
CA ASP A 164 12.33 12.02 5.64
C ASP A 164 10.99 12.53 6.19
N SER A 165 10.71 13.82 6.01
CA SER A 165 9.54 14.49 6.57
C SER A 165 9.04 15.63 5.68
N THR A 166 7.79 16.05 5.93
CA THR A 166 7.23 17.26 5.30
C THR A 166 8.06 18.50 5.65
N VAL A 167 8.64 18.57 6.86
CA VAL A 167 9.47 19.69 7.29
C VAL A 167 10.74 19.76 6.45
N ASN A 168 11.42 18.63 6.23
CA ASN A 168 12.64 18.58 5.41
C ASN A 168 12.34 19.06 3.97
N GLN A 169 11.22 18.61 3.40
CA GLN A 169 10.81 19.04 2.06
C GLN A 169 10.54 20.55 1.99
N LEU A 170 9.85 21.10 2.99
CA LEU A 170 9.59 22.54 3.05
C LEU A 170 10.89 23.35 3.19
N VAL A 171 11.81 22.92 4.04
CA VAL A 171 13.13 23.56 4.20
C VAL A 171 13.89 23.55 2.87
N PHE A 172 13.90 22.41 2.17
CA PHE A 172 14.54 22.30 0.85
C PHE A 172 13.93 23.26 -0.17
N ILE A 173 12.58 23.33 -0.27
CA ILE A 173 11.89 24.23 -1.20
C ILE A 173 12.20 25.70 -0.87
N VAL A 174 12.09 26.09 0.41
CA VAL A 174 12.36 27.46 0.86
C VAL A 174 13.82 27.85 0.55
N HIS A 175 14.77 26.95 0.82
CA HIS A 175 16.18 27.18 0.51
C HIS A 175 16.39 27.44 -0.99
N LYS A 176 15.78 26.64 -1.87
CA LYS A 176 15.86 26.84 -3.32
C LYS A 176 15.22 28.15 -3.80
N ILE A 177 14.17 28.60 -3.13
CA ILE A 177 13.57 29.90 -3.40
C ILE A 177 14.53 31.01 -3.03
N TYR A 178 15.15 30.97 -1.84
CA TYR A 178 16.11 31.97 -1.40
C TYR A 178 17.35 32.04 -2.31
N GLU A 179 17.92 30.90 -2.68
CA GLU A 179 19.06 30.84 -3.62
C GLU A 179 18.73 31.55 -4.98
N ALA A 180 17.50 31.36 -5.49
CA ALA A 180 17.09 32.00 -6.72
C ALA A 180 16.89 33.51 -6.57
N LEU A 181 16.29 33.95 -5.47
CA LEU A 181 16.05 35.37 -5.18
C LEU A 181 17.38 36.13 -4.96
N GLU A 182 18.35 35.55 -4.28
CA GLU A 182 19.69 36.12 -4.11
C GLU A 182 20.42 36.32 -5.44
N GLN A 183 20.12 35.48 -6.45
CA GLN A 183 20.63 35.61 -7.81
C GLN A 183 19.81 36.57 -8.67
N GLY A 184 18.85 37.30 -8.09
CA GLY A 184 17.94 38.20 -8.82
C GLY A 184 16.98 37.51 -9.78
N LYS A 185 16.71 36.21 -9.58
CA LYS A 185 15.80 35.40 -10.41
C LYS A 185 14.39 35.41 -9.87
N GLU A 186 13.40 35.25 -10.75
CA GLU A 186 12.03 34.97 -10.37
C GLU A 186 11.85 33.47 -10.07
N VAL A 187 10.97 33.17 -9.11
CA VAL A 187 10.58 31.80 -8.80
C VAL A 187 9.10 31.59 -9.15
N ARG A 188 8.82 30.54 -9.91
CA ARG A 188 7.46 30.10 -10.20
C ARG A 188 7.30 28.65 -9.78
N MET A 189 6.26 28.36 -8.98
CA MET A 189 5.97 27.02 -8.48
C MET A 189 4.64 26.54 -9.06
N VAL A 190 4.64 25.32 -9.61
CA VAL A 190 3.42 24.62 -10.07
C VAL A 190 3.20 23.41 -9.18
N SER A 191 2.01 23.35 -8.54
CA SER A 191 1.60 22.21 -7.73
C SER A 191 0.69 21.30 -8.55
N LEU A 192 1.04 20.00 -8.61
CA LEU A 192 0.26 18.97 -9.30
C LEU A 192 -0.19 17.93 -8.26
N ASP A 193 -1.45 17.50 -8.33
CA ASP A 193 -2.00 16.44 -7.48
C ASP A 193 -2.60 15.32 -8.32
N ILE A 194 -2.38 14.08 -7.89
CA ILE A 194 -2.97 12.90 -8.54
C ILE A 194 -4.26 12.53 -7.81
N SER A 195 -5.38 12.75 -8.48
CA SER A 195 -6.67 12.37 -7.93
C SER A 195 -6.79 10.87 -7.71
N LYS A 196 -7.18 10.45 -6.50
CA LYS A 196 -7.41 9.04 -6.15
C LYS A 196 -6.20 8.14 -6.44
N ALA A 197 -4.99 8.64 -6.19
CA ALA A 197 -3.72 8.02 -6.53
C ALA A 197 -3.64 6.52 -6.18
N PHE A 198 -3.97 6.16 -4.91
CA PHE A 198 -3.95 4.78 -4.44
C PHE A 198 -5.03 3.89 -5.10
N ASP A 199 -6.17 4.45 -5.48
CA ASP A 199 -7.29 3.71 -6.05
C ASP A 199 -7.08 3.41 -7.54
N LYS A 200 -6.19 4.16 -8.22
CA LYS A 200 -5.96 4.11 -9.66
C LYS A 200 -4.66 3.40 -10.08
N VAL A 201 -3.96 2.73 -9.17
CA VAL A 201 -2.72 2.00 -9.52
C VAL A 201 -3.04 0.87 -10.51
N TRP A 202 -2.50 0.99 -11.72
CA TRP A 202 -2.69 0.01 -12.78
C TRP A 202 -1.78 -1.21 -12.59
N HIS A 203 -2.35 -2.34 -12.18
CA HIS A 203 -1.60 -3.53 -11.80
C HIS A 203 -0.69 -4.07 -12.91
N LYS A 204 -1.19 -4.15 -14.16
CA LYS A 204 -0.41 -4.63 -15.32
C LYS A 204 0.80 -3.74 -15.58
N GLY A 205 0.62 -2.44 -15.58
CA GLY A 205 1.71 -1.46 -15.78
C GLY A 205 2.73 -1.48 -14.64
N LEU A 206 2.26 -1.60 -13.38
CA LEU A 206 3.14 -1.72 -12.22
C LEU A 206 3.99 -2.99 -12.27
N LEU A 207 3.39 -4.15 -12.57
CA LEU A 207 4.12 -5.42 -12.67
C LEU A 207 5.15 -5.39 -13.79
N TYR A 208 4.80 -4.85 -14.95
CA TYR A 208 5.73 -4.65 -16.05
C TYR A 208 6.91 -3.75 -15.65
N LYS A 209 6.64 -2.66 -14.95
CA LYS A 209 7.67 -1.74 -14.43
C LYS A 209 8.61 -2.45 -13.45
N LEU A 210 8.07 -3.20 -12.50
CA LEU A 210 8.87 -3.97 -11.53
C LEU A 210 9.75 -5.03 -12.21
N GLU A 211 9.20 -5.73 -13.21
CA GLU A 211 9.94 -6.71 -13.99
C GLU A 211 11.06 -6.05 -14.78
N SER A 212 10.82 -4.91 -15.42
CA SER A 212 11.81 -4.13 -16.15
C SER A 212 12.94 -3.63 -15.26
N LEU A 213 12.65 -3.37 -13.97
CA LEU A 213 13.65 -2.97 -12.96
C LEU A 213 14.47 -4.15 -12.41
N GLY A 214 14.14 -5.38 -12.74
CA GLY A 214 14.88 -6.55 -12.28
C GLY A 214 14.22 -7.36 -11.16
N VAL A 215 12.97 -7.06 -10.79
CA VAL A 215 12.18 -7.95 -9.91
C VAL A 215 11.81 -9.21 -10.71
N ARG A 216 12.08 -10.39 -10.16
CA ARG A 216 11.87 -11.69 -10.83
C ARG A 216 11.04 -12.63 -9.97
N ASP A 217 10.60 -13.72 -10.58
CA ASP A 217 9.91 -14.81 -9.85
C ASP A 217 10.84 -15.46 -8.81
N PRO A 218 10.30 -15.87 -7.67
CA PRO A 218 8.90 -15.86 -7.22
C PRO A 218 8.40 -14.53 -6.63
N VAL A 219 9.26 -13.51 -6.45
CA VAL A 219 8.87 -12.21 -5.84
C VAL A 219 7.85 -11.49 -6.70
N LEU A 220 8.04 -11.44 -8.02
CA LEU A 220 7.09 -10.80 -8.94
C LEU A 220 5.73 -11.49 -8.90
N LYS A 221 5.70 -12.83 -8.88
CA LYS A 221 4.46 -13.61 -8.70
C LYS A 221 3.77 -13.30 -7.39
N TRP A 222 4.53 -13.15 -6.31
CA TRP A 222 3.99 -12.82 -5.01
C TRP A 222 3.32 -11.44 -5.02
N ILE A 223 3.96 -10.43 -5.61
CA ILE A 223 3.40 -9.07 -5.75
C ILE A 223 2.14 -9.11 -6.63
N LYS A 224 2.16 -9.86 -7.74
CA LYS A 224 0.96 -10.08 -8.57
C LYS A 224 -0.16 -10.71 -7.74
N SER A 225 0.14 -11.76 -7.00
CA SER A 225 -0.85 -12.42 -6.12
C SER A 225 -1.36 -11.49 -5.02
N TYR A 226 -0.51 -10.62 -4.47
CA TYR A 226 -0.90 -9.59 -3.49
C TYR A 226 -1.90 -8.59 -4.06
N LEU A 227 -1.72 -8.15 -5.31
CA LEU A 227 -2.55 -7.14 -5.96
C LEU A 227 -3.90 -7.69 -6.44
N THR A 228 -3.95 -8.92 -6.96
CA THR A 228 -5.11 -9.47 -7.67
C THR A 228 -6.05 -10.29 -6.78
N GLY A 229 -7.33 -10.35 -7.18
CA GLY A 229 -8.38 -11.13 -6.47
C GLY A 229 -8.71 -10.58 -5.09
N ARG A 230 -8.52 -9.29 -4.88
CA ARG A 230 -8.88 -8.61 -3.63
C ARG A 230 -10.36 -8.30 -3.60
N LYS A 231 -10.94 -8.36 -2.37
CA LYS A 231 -12.33 -7.99 -2.13
C LYS A 231 -12.43 -7.07 -0.93
N GLN A 232 -13.39 -6.18 -0.99
CA GLN A 232 -13.71 -5.30 0.12
C GLN A 232 -15.21 -5.31 0.45
N ARG A 233 -15.52 -4.96 1.67
CA ARG A 233 -16.86 -4.54 2.10
C ARG A 233 -16.75 -3.33 3.02
N VAL A 234 -17.73 -2.47 3.00
CA VAL A 234 -17.79 -1.30 3.89
C VAL A 234 -18.56 -1.65 5.14
N ILE A 235 -18.09 -1.15 6.28
CA ILE A 235 -18.75 -1.31 7.58
C ILE A 235 -19.11 0.07 8.13
N ILE A 236 -20.37 0.23 8.53
CA ILE A 236 -20.90 1.44 9.18
C ILE A 236 -21.82 0.98 10.31
N ASP A 237 -21.59 1.48 11.52
CA ASP A 237 -22.42 1.21 12.70
C ASP A 237 -22.72 -0.29 12.92
N GLY A 238 -21.71 -1.14 12.71
CA GLY A 238 -21.82 -2.59 12.85
C GLY A 238 -22.50 -3.32 11.68
N GLN A 239 -23.06 -2.59 10.70
CA GLN A 239 -23.66 -3.16 9.49
C GLN A 239 -22.65 -3.20 8.36
N SER A 240 -22.66 -4.26 7.56
CA SER A 240 -21.75 -4.43 6.43
C SER A 240 -22.48 -4.51 5.09
N SER A 241 -21.89 -3.91 4.06
CA SER A 241 -22.27 -4.16 2.67
C SER A 241 -21.89 -5.59 2.23
N ASP A 242 -22.33 -5.98 1.05
CA ASP A 242 -21.83 -7.19 0.40
C ASP A 242 -20.36 -7.03 -0.04
N TRP A 243 -19.69 -8.17 -0.29
CA TRP A 243 -18.33 -8.19 -0.81
C TRP A 243 -18.31 -7.76 -2.28
N ARG A 244 -17.40 -6.85 -2.63
CA ARG A 244 -17.12 -6.46 -4.02
C ARG A 244 -15.64 -6.67 -4.36
N GLU A 245 -15.39 -7.05 -5.59
CA GLU A 245 -14.03 -7.20 -6.13
C GLU A 245 -13.40 -5.85 -6.43
N ILE A 246 -12.07 -5.79 -6.36
CA ILE A 246 -11.26 -4.61 -6.66
C ILE A 246 -10.27 -5.00 -7.76
N GLU A 247 -10.33 -4.30 -8.89
CA GLU A 247 -9.57 -4.61 -10.10
C GLU A 247 -8.28 -3.80 -10.23
N ALA A 248 -8.23 -2.62 -9.61
CA ALA A 248 -7.07 -1.73 -9.63
C ALA A 248 -6.80 -1.13 -8.25
N GLY A 249 -5.70 -0.42 -8.13
CA GLY A 249 -5.32 0.26 -6.90
C GLY A 249 -4.58 -0.62 -5.91
N VAL A 250 -4.20 0.03 -4.81
CA VAL A 250 -3.58 -0.60 -3.64
C VAL A 250 -4.35 -0.23 -2.38
N PRO A 251 -4.47 -1.13 -1.37
CA PRO A 251 -5.29 -0.86 -0.20
C PRO A 251 -4.77 0.32 0.61
N GLN A 252 -5.64 1.31 0.86
CA GLN A 252 -5.32 2.42 1.76
C GLN A 252 -5.26 1.92 3.20
N GLY A 253 -4.05 1.80 3.76
CA GLY A 253 -3.78 1.21 5.08
C GLY A 253 -2.89 -0.03 5.03
N SER A 254 -2.43 -0.44 3.84
CA SER A 254 -1.38 -1.44 3.65
C SER A 254 0.02 -0.87 3.87
N VAL A 255 0.98 -1.75 4.11
CA VAL A 255 2.39 -1.38 4.28
C VAL A 255 3.07 -1.21 2.92
N LEU A 256 2.72 -2.04 1.94
CA LEU A 256 3.29 -2.00 0.59
C LEU A 256 2.68 -0.91 -0.30
N GLY A 257 1.43 -0.51 -0.06
CA GLY A 257 0.71 0.45 -0.90
C GLY A 257 1.52 1.68 -1.29
N PRO A 258 2.12 2.41 -0.32
CA PRO A 258 2.92 3.60 -0.62
C PRO A 258 4.15 3.37 -1.50
N LEU A 259 4.74 2.17 -1.47
CA LEU A 259 5.90 1.83 -2.28
C LEU A 259 5.50 1.38 -3.69
N LEU A 260 4.31 0.79 -3.83
CA LEU A 260 3.79 0.29 -5.10
C LEU A 260 3.06 1.38 -5.92
N PHE A 261 2.66 2.45 -5.27
CA PHE A 261 2.19 3.67 -5.91
C PHE A 261 3.36 4.53 -6.40
#